data_e4c4f213a07078035ab5d77ccbc6d93b
#
_entry.id   e4c4f213a07078035ab5d77ccbc6d93b
#
_cell.length_a   1.000
_cell.length_b   1.000
_cell.length_c   1.000
_cell.angle_alpha   90.00
_cell.angle_beta   90.00
_cell.angle_gamma   90.00
#
_symmetry.space_group_name_H-M   'P 1'
#
loop_
_entity.id
_entity.type
_entity.pdbx_description
1 polymer ?
#
loop_
_entity_poly.entity_id
_entity_poly.type
_entity_poly.pdbx_seq_one_letter_code
_entity_poly.pdbx_strand_id
1 'polypeptide(L)'
;MLKSFIDKIVVLANMLPTQIIGVKNLESRYVYCSPNFAELLGSSVEDIVGKHDMFINDANSALRICEDQQIITTRTTLPFMHIDKIKGKLKPLTFIKSPIIDSSSNQVIGILCQAFDFATLNPAQQILNTYQSLNLEQQQNQELPHLSKREKQIVFLFLANLNSTEMVEVIYQMEGKKLRKGTIDCVFTDQLFPKFQVYNRQALYAKLVQLGYNRLIPNEMLPKQTIALDTHTIY
;
A
#
# COMPACT_ATOMS: atom_id res chain seq x y z
N MET A 1 1.96 -29.44 15.29
CA MET A 1 1.66 -28.13 15.86
C MET A 1 1.14 -27.16 14.80
N LEU A 2 1.92 -26.79 13.78
CA LEU A 2 1.45 -25.88 12.71
C LEU A 2 0.15 -26.37 12.02
N LYS A 3 0.00 -27.68 11.75
CA LYS A 3 -1.23 -28.24 11.19
C LYS A 3 -2.45 -27.97 12.07
N SER A 4 -2.35 -28.19 13.38
CA SER A 4 -3.45 -27.91 14.33
C SER A 4 -3.81 -26.42 14.40
N PHE A 5 -2.83 -25.52 14.20
CA PHE A 5 -3.10 -24.08 14.05
C PHE A 5 -3.88 -23.82 12.76
N ILE A 6 -3.45 -24.41 11.63
CA ILE A 6 -4.11 -24.28 10.34
C ILE A 6 -5.57 -24.73 10.43
N ASP A 7 -5.83 -25.88 11.05
CA ASP A 7 -7.20 -26.39 11.21
C ASP A 7 -8.12 -25.38 11.92
N LYS A 8 -7.60 -24.67 12.94
CA LYS A 8 -8.35 -23.60 13.63
C LYS A 8 -8.52 -22.35 12.75
N ILE A 9 -7.50 -21.97 12.01
CA ILE A 9 -7.57 -20.81 11.09
C ILE A 9 -8.55 -21.07 9.96
N VAL A 10 -8.62 -22.30 9.42
CA VAL A 10 -9.60 -22.67 8.40
C VAL A 10 -11.03 -22.47 8.92
N VAL A 11 -11.32 -22.92 10.14
CA VAL A 11 -12.64 -22.71 10.76
C VAL A 11 -12.94 -21.22 10.89
N LEU A 12 -11.99 -20.43 11.41
CA LEU A 12 -12.15 -18.98 11.58
C LEU A 12 -12.35 -18.28 10.23
N ALA A 13 -11.55 -18.62 9.23
CA ALA A 13 -11.64 -18.01 7.89
C ALA A 13 -12.98 -18.33 7.20
N ASN A 14 -13.55 -19.52 7.44
CA ASN A 14 -14.87 -19.88 6.93
C ASN A 14 -16.00 -19.08 7.62
N MET A 15 -15.82 -18.74 8.91
CA MET A 15 -16.78 -17.90 9.65
C MET A 15 -16.62 -16.40 9.30
N LEU A 16 -15.46 -16.00 8.81
CA LEU A 16 -15.12 -14.61 8.44
C LEU A 16 -14.68 -14.57 6.97
N PRO A 17 -15.60 -14.74 6.01
CA PRO A 17 -15.24 -14.94 4.59
C PRO A 17 -14.55 -13.75 3.94
N THR A 18 -14.58 -12.56 4.55
CA THR A 18 -13.88 -11.36 4.04
C THR A 18 -12.42 -11.29 4.47
N GLN A 19 -11.93 -12.18 5.33
CA GLN A 19 -10.56 -12.17 5.80
C GLN A 19 -9.57 -12.59 4.70
N ILE A 20 -8.49 -11.83 4.58
CA ILE A 20 -7.42 -12.05 3.62
C ILE A 20 -6.21 -12.58 4.40
N ILE A 21 -6.11 -13.90 4.50
CA ILE A 21 -5.15 -14.59 5.37
C ILE A 21 -4.31 -15.59 4.58
N GLY A 22 -3.00 -15.54 4.79
CA GLY A 22 -2.03 -16.56 4.38
C GLY A 22 -1.27 -17.09 5.60
N VAL A 23 -0.88 -18.35 5.59
CA VAL A 23 0.00 -18.96 6.60
C VAL A 23 1.20 -19.56 5.89
N LYS A 24 2.39 -19.26 6.38
CA LYS A 24 3.65 -19.81 5.90
C LYS A 24 4.34 -20.67 6.97
N ASN A 25 5.11 -21.64 6.51
CA ASN A 25 6.03 -22.38 7.36
C ASN A 25 7.35 -21.61 7.57
N LEU A 26 8.30 -22.19 8.30
CA LEU A 26 9.61 -21.55 8.58
C LEU A 26 10.51 -21.42 7.34
N GLU A 27 10.24 -22.17 6.29
CA GLU A 27 10.89 -22.06 4.97
C GLU A 27 10.22 -21.03 4.05
N SER A 28 9.34 -20.15 4.59
CA SER A 28 8.58 -19.13 3.83
C SER A 28 7.69 -19.69 2.73
N ARG A 29 7.27 -20.97 2.81
CA ARG A 29 6.29 -21.56 1.89
C ARG A 29 4.89 -21.43 2.45
N TYR A 30 3.95 -21.06 1.60
CA TYR A 30 2.55 -21.06 1.99
C TYR A 30 2.06 -22.48 2.28
N VAL A 31 1.49 -22.68 3.46
CA VAL A 31 0.85 -23.94 3.89
C VAL A 31 -0.66 -23.82 3.95
N TYR A 32 -1.16 -22.58 3.92
CA TYR A 32 -2.57 -22.24 3.81
C TYR A 32 -2.72 -20.83 3.25
N CYS A 33 -3.79 -20.60 2.48
CA CYS A 33 -4.30 -19.25 2.22
C CYS A 33 -5.83 -19.28 2.07
N SER A 34 -6.48 -18.18 2.44
CA SER A 34 -7.91 -18.02 2.18
C SER A 34 -8.17 -17.76 0.70
N PRO A 35 -9.38 -18.06 0.18
CA PRO A 35 -9.74 -17.76 -1.21
C PRO A 35 -9.52 -16.28 -1.57
N ASN A 36 -9.89 -15.36 -0.67
CA ASN A 36 -9.70 -13.93 -0.87
C ASN A 36 -8.22 -13.52 -0.92
N PHE A 37 -7.34 -14.25 -0.21
CA PHE A 37 -5.90 -14.04 -0.29
C PHE A 37 -5.38 -14.44 -1.68
N ALA A 38 -5.84 -15.56 -2.20
CA ALA A 38 -5.48 -16.01 -3.55
C ALA A 38 -6.01 -15.05 -4.61
N GLU A 39 -7.27 -14.62 -4.51
CA GLU A 39 -7.86 -13.63 -5.43
C GLU A 39 -7.10 -12.30 -5.38
N LEU A 40 -6.73 -11.82 -4.19
CA LEU A 40 -5.95 -10.60 -4.01
C LEU A 40 -4.63 -10.66 -4.78
N LEU A 41 -3.96 -11.82 -4.78
CA LEU A 41 -2.71 -12.05 -5.51
C LEU A 41 -2.93 -12.40 -7.00
N GLY A 42 -4.19 -12.46 -7.44
CA GLY A 42 -4.55 -12.80 -8.82
C GLY A 42 -4.26 -14.25 -9.20
N SER A 43 -4.32 -15.18 -8.22
CA SER A 43 -3.97 -16.61 -8.35
C SER A 43 -5.05 -17.48 -7.73
N SER A 44 -4.90 -18.82 -7.81
CA SER A 44 -5.74 -19.78 -7.11
C SER A 44 -5.07 -20.26 -5.80
N VAL A 45 -5.85 -20.85 -4.90
CA VAL A 45 -5.32 -21.43 -3.65
C VAL A 45 -4.33 -22.55 -3.95
N GLU A 46 -4.65 -23.38 -4.95
CA GLU A 46 -3.85 -24.53 -5.40
C GLU A 46 -2.50 -24.06 -5.99
N ASP A 47 -2.50 -22.89 -6.63
CA ASP A 47 -1.29 -22.31 -7.21
C ASP A 47 -0.37 -21.68 -6.15
N ILE A 48 -0.89 -21.33 -4.99
CA ILE A 48 -0.14 -20.65 -3.91
C ILE A 48 0.42 -21.66 -2.90
N VAL A 49 -0.42 -22.61 -2.46
CA VAL A 49 -0.03 -23.57 -1.41
C VAL A 49 1.16 -24.43 -1.85
N GLY A 50 2.14 -24.57 -0.98
CA GLY A 50 3.41 -25.27 -1.22
C GLY A 50 4.49 -24.41 -1.87
N LYS A 51 4.17 -23.21 -2.33
CA LYS A 51 5.13 -22.34 -3.04
C LYS A 51 5.63 -21.18 -2.16
N HIS A 52 6.76 -20.62 -2.55
CA HIS A 52 7.26 -19.34 -2.04
C HIS A 52 6.63 -18.17 -2.81
N ASP A 53 6.76 -16.95 -2.29
CA ASP A 53 6.39 -15.72 -3.00
C ASP A 53 7.04 -15.58 -4.39
N MET A 54 8.18 -16.22 -4.63
CA MET A 54 8.90 -16.23 -5.92
C MET A 54 8.02 -16.69 -7.10
N PHE A 55 7.09 -17.60 -6.86
CA PHE A 55 6.18 -18.10 -7.90
C PHE A 55 4.97 -17.21 -8.14
N ILE A 56 4.74 -16.25 -7.23
CA ILE A 56 3.57 -15.36 -7.28
C ILE A 56 3.96 -14.02 -7.89
N ASN A 57 5.17 -13.51 -7.57
CA ASN A 57 5.67 -12.23 -8.08
C ASN A 57 7.20 -12.16 -8.02
N ASP A 58 7.86 -12.18 -9.16
CA ASP A 58 9.32 -12.34 -9.28
C ASP A 58 10.15 -11.19 -8.68
N ALA A 59 9.69 -9.95 -8.76
CA ALA A 59 10.55 -8.79 -8.55
C ALA A 59 10.92 -8.54 -7.07
N ASN A 60 10.08 -8.96 -6.10
CA ASN A 60 10.22 -8.65 -4.67
C ASN A 60 10.29 -9.89 -3.77
N SER A 61 10.39 -11.07 -4.34
CA SER A 61 10.32 -12.34 -3.59
C SER A 61 11.44 -12.52 -2.58
N ALA A 62 12.67 -12.11 -2.92
CA ALA A 62 13.80 -12.18 -2.01
C ALA A 62 13.59 -11.26 -0.78
N LEU A 63 13.05 -10.08 -0.99
CA LEU A 63 12.72 -9.15 0.11
C LEU A 63 11.66 -9.74 1.04
N ARG A 64 10.63 -10.40 0.48
CA ARG A 64 9.56 -11.04 1.27
C ARG A 64 10.07 -12.19 2.13
N ILE A 65 11.04 -12.95 1.64
CA ILE A 65 11.73 -13.96 2.43
C ILE A 65 12.54 -13.32 3.55
N CYS A 66 13.24 -12.20 3.29
CA CYS A 66 13.94 -11.45 4.34
C CYS A 66 12.98 -10.93 5.42
N GLU A 67 11.81 -10.41 5.03
CA GLU A 67 10.76 -10.01 5.97
C GLU A 67 10.28 -11.19 6.83
N ASP A 68 10.05 -12.36 6.21
CA ASP A 68 9.65 -13.57 6.93
C ASP A 68 10.72 -13.99 7.93
N GLN A 69 12.01 -13.95 7.56
CA GLN A 69 13.12 -14.24 8.46
C GLN A 69 13.23 -13.20 9.59
N GLN A 70 12.95 -11.94 9.32
CA GLN A 70 12.87 -10.91 10.36
C GLN A 70 11.78 -11.25 11.39
N ILE A 71 10.56 -11.62 10.96
CA ILE A 71 9.48 -12.02 11.86
C ILE A 71 9.87 -13.23 12.72
N ILE A 72 10.49 -14.25 12.12
CA ILE A 72 10.93 -15.46 12.83
C ILE A 72 11.97 -15.10 13.89
N THR A 73 12.96 -14.26 13.53
CA THR A 73 14.10 -13.93 14.40
C THR A 73 13.71 -12.98 15.51
N THR A 74 12.97 -11.91 15.19
CA THR A 74 12.58 -10.88 16.18
C THR A 74 11.40 -11.31 17.02
N ARG A 75 10.60 -12.29 16.54
CA ARG A 75 9.35 -12.76 17.15
C ARG A 75 8.34 -11.64 17.34
N THR A 76 8.38 -10.63 16.47
CA THR A 76 7.56 -9.40 16.53
C THR A 76 6.63 -9.34 15.33
N THR A 77 5.40 -8.88 15.55
CA THR A 77 4.47 -8.56 14.47
C THR A 77 4.90 -7.24 13.81
N LEU A 78 5.07 -7.26 12.49
CA LEU A 78 5.46 -6.07 11.73
C LEU A 78 4.57 -5.86 10.51
N PRO A 79 4.25 -4.60 10.18
CA PRO A 79 3.57 -4.23 8.94
C PRO A 79 4.57 -3.97 7.82
N PHE A 80 4.20 -4.38 6.61
CA PHE A 80 4.97 -4.15 5.39
C PHE A 80 4.04 -3.63 4.30
N MET A 81 4.49 -2.67 3.50
CA MET A 81 3.78 -2.24 2.31
C MET A 81 4.37 -2.93 1.09
N HIS A 82 3.58 -3.73 0.42
CA HIS A 82 3.92 -4.37 -0.85
C HIS A 82 3.25 -3.63 -2.01
N ILE A 83 3.96 -3.52 -3.13
CA ILE A 83 3.42 -2.97 -4.36
C ILE A 83 3.35 -4.09 -5.38
N ASP A 84 2.16 -4.63 -5.53
CA ASP A 84 1.92 -5.79 -6.38
C ASP A 84 1.19 -5.43 -7.66
N LYS A 85 1.54 -6.13 -8.75
CA LYS A 85 0.83 -6.00 -10.03
C LYS A 85 -0.37 -6.93 -10.03
N ILE A 86 -1.55 -6.40 -9.69
CA ILE A 86 -2.81 -7.14 -9.63
C ILE A 86 -3.65 -6.78 -10.84
N LYS A 87 -4.05 -7.80 -11.63
CA LYS A 87 -4.86 -7.62 -12.85
C LYS A 87 -4.26 -6.54 -13.79
N GLY A 88 -2.92 -6.51 -13.91
CA GLY A 88 -2.19 -5.58 -14.77
C GLY A 88 -1.95 -4.18 -14.19
N LYS A 89 -2.51 -3.84 -13.02
CA LYS A 89 -2.34 -2.55 -12.33
C LYS A 89 -1.47 -2.70 -11.09
N LEU A 90 -0.58 -1.74 -10.84
CA LEU A 90 0.15 -1.66 -9.57
C LEU A 90 -0.82 -1.27 -8.47
N LYS A 91 -0.82 -2.04 -7.39
CA LYS A 91 -1.67 -1.81 -6.22
C LYS A 91 -0.83 -1.88 -4.94
N PRO A 92 -0.81 -0.82 -4.10
CA PRO A 92 -0.20 -0.89 -2.80
C PRO A 92 -1.10 -1.68 -1.84
N LEU A 93 -0.51 -2.64 -1.15
CA LEU A 93 -1.16 -3.46 -0.14
C LEU A 93 -0.35 -3.41 1.15
N THR A 94 -1.03 -3.43 2.29
CA THR A 94 -0.38 -3.61 3.57
C THR A 94 -0.51 -5.06 4.01
N PHE A 95 0.62 -5.66 4.36
CA PHE A 95 0.70 -6.98 4.97
C PHE A 95 1.14 -6.85 6.42
N ILE A 96 0.35 -7.36 7.34
CA ILE A 96 0.77 -7.55 8.73
C ILE A 96 1.23 -8.99 8.86
N LYS A 97 2.52 -9.18 9.17
CA LYS A 97 3.11 -10.49 9.39
C LYS A 97 3.35 -10.70 10.88
N SER A 98 2.85 -11.81 11.41
CA SER A 98 2.93 -12.16 12.82
C SER A 98 3.54 -13.55 13.00
N PRO A 99 4.44 -13.76 13.98
CA PRO A 99 4.95 -15.08 14.29
C PRO A 99 3.83 -15.94 14.89
N ILE A 100 3.72 -17.19 14.44
CA ILE A 100 2.88 -18.19 15.09
C ILE A 100 3.76 -18.88 16.11
N ILE A 101 3.47 -18.69 17.40
CA ILE A 101 4.25 -19.24 18.51
C ILE A 101 3.49 -20.42 19.12
N ASP A 102 4.17 -21.54 19.22
CA ASP A 102 3.64 -22.70 19.94
C ASP A 102 3.72 -22.45 21.44
N SER A 103 2.57 -22.50 22.11
CA SER A 103 2.46 -22.21 23.54
C SER A 103 3.16 -23.23 24.45
N SER A 104 3.38 -24.46 23.96
CA SER A 104 4.01 -25.53 24.75
C SER A 104 5.53 -25.47 24.71
N SER A 105 6.11 -25.18 23.53
CA SER A 105 7.55 -25.11 23.32
C SER A 105 8.12 -23.69 23.30
N ASN A 106 7.23 -22.68 23.25
CA ASN A 106 7.58 -21.27 23.07
C ASN A 106 8.42 -21.02 21.81
N GLN A 107 8.30 -21.86 20.78
CA GLN A 107 9.02 -21.72 19.52
C GLN A 107 8.13 -21.14 18.44
N VAL A 108 8.71 -20.38 17.51
CA VAL A 108 8.03 -19.97 16.29
C VAL A 108 7.86 -21.21 15.41
N ILE A 109 6.63 -21.47 14.97
CA ILE A 109 6.28 -22.64 14.13
C ILE A 109 5.78 -22.24 12.74
N GLY A 110 5.63 -20.94 12.46
CA GLY A 110 5.19 -20.41 11.19
C GLY A 110 4.91 -18.92 11.26
N ILE A 111 4.37 -18.37 10.19
CA ILE A 111 4.06 -16.96 10.05
C ILE A 111 2.61 -16.81 9.58
N LEU A 112 1.84 -15.96 10.26
CA LEU A 112 0.53 -15.51 9.82
C LEU A 112 0.72 -14.22 9.00
N CYS A 113 0.19 -14.21 7.79
CA CYS A 113 0.16 -13.05 6.91
C CYS A 113 -1.29 -12.59 6.76
N GLN A 114 -1.60 -11.34 7.14
CA GLN A 114 -2.88 -10.70 6.93
C GLN A 114 -2.70 -9.56 5.95
N ALA A 115 -3.52 -9.50 4.91
CA ALA A 115 -3.45 -8.44 3.91
C ALA A 115 -4.62 -7.47 4.04
N PHE A 116 -4.32 -6.19 3.81
CA PHE A 116 -5.28 -5.09 3.85
C PHE A 116 -5.06 -4.16 2.65
N ASP A 117 -6.13 -3.54 2.18
CA ASP A 117 -5.98 -2.42 1.27
C ASP A 117 -5.30 -1.26 2.00
N PHE A 118 -4.28 -0.65 1.37
CA PHE A 118 -3.52 0.45 1.99
C PHE A 118 -4.42 1.60 2.44
N ALA A 119 -5.47 1.88 1.68
CA ALA A 119 -6.44 2.94 2.01
C ALA A 119 -7.17 2.71 3.34
N THR A 120 -7.31 1.45 3.80
CA THR A 120 -8.03 1.14 5.05
C THR A 120 -7.21 1.44 6.30
N LEU A 121 -5.90 1.64 6.18
CA LEU A 121 -4.99 1.87 7.32
C LEU A 121 -4.67 3.35 7.58
N ASN A 122 -5.37 4.29 6.93
CA ASN A 122 -5.23 5.71 7.23
C ASN A 122 -6.44 6.24 8.03
N PRO A 123 -6.42 6.19 9.37
CA PRO A 123 -7.55 6.61 10.21
C PRO A 123 -7.92 8.09 10.01
N ALA A 124 -6.92 8.96 9.84
CA ALA A 124 -7.15 10.39 9.61
C ALA A 124 -7.96 10.60 8.34
N GLN A 125 -7.61 9.88 7.26
CA GLN A 125 -8.36 9.94 6.01
C GLN A 125 -9.77 9.37 6.16
N GLN A 126 -9.96 8.30 6.93
CA GLN A 126 -11.29 7.73 7.20
C GLN A 126 -12.17 8.71 7.98
N ILE A 127 -11.63 9.37 9.00
CA ILE A 127 -12.33 10.40 9.76
C ILE A 127 -12.73 11.56 8.82
N LEU A 128 -11.78 12.07 8.03
CA LEU A 128 -12.06 13.14 7.07
C LEU A 128 -13.11 12.74 6.04
N ASN A 129 -13.07 11.50 5.54
CA ASN A 129 -14.08 10.98 4.62
C ASN A 129 -15.48 10.98 5.25
N THR A 130 -15.59 10.63 6.54
CA THR A 130 -16.87 10.62 7.25
C THR A 130 -17.49 12.04 7.31
N TYR A 131 -16.66 13.05 7.61
CA TYR A 131 -17.15 14.44 7.66
C TYR A 131 -17.40 15.03 6.26
N GLN A 132 -16.64 14.59 5.25
CA GLN A 132 -16.80 15.08 3.87
C GLN A 132 -17.95 14.38 3.15
N SER A 133 -18.29 13.13 3.48
CA SER A 133 -19.43 12.43 2.89
C SER A 133 -20.76 13.09 3.20
N LEU A 134 -20.86 13.85 4.31
CA LEU A 134 -22.02 14.67 4.62
C LEU A 134 -22.23 15.84 3.62
N ASN A 135 -21.17 16.18 2.85
CA ASN A 135 -21.22 17.25 1.85
C ASN A 135 -21.10 16.75 0.39
N LEU A 136 -20.89 15.45 0.16
CA LEU A 136 -20.50 14.91 -1.15
C LEU A 136 -21.63 14.26 -1.96
N GLU A 137 -22.86 14.18 -1.46
CA GLU A 137 -23.99 13.69 -2.26
C GLU A 137 -24.26 14.54 -3.52
N GLN A 138 -23.63 15.72 -3.65
CA GLN A 138 -23.81 16.63 -4.78
C GLN A 138 -22.69 16.60 -5.83
N GLN A 139 -21.62 15.81 -5.69
CA GLN A 139 -20.43 15.94 -6.55
C GLN A 139 -20.00 14.68 -7.33
N GLN A 140 -20.84 13.64 -7.43
CA GLN A 140 -20.43 12.33 -8.02
C GLN A 140 -20.23 12.32 -9.55
N ASN A 141 -20.39 13.44 -10.29
CA ASN A 141 -20.32 13.46 -11.75
C ASN A 141 -19.32 14.46 -12.35
N GLN A 142 -18.31 14.94 -11.62
CA GLN A 142 -17.29 15.76 -12.26
C GLN A 142 -16.17 14.88 -12.82
N GLU A 143 -15.97 14.89 -14.13
CA GLU A 143 -14.78 14.31 -14.76
C GLU A 143 -13.52 15.00 -14.22
N LEU A 144 -12.62 14.22 -13.62
CA LEU A 144 -11.36 14.74 -13.12
C LEU A 144 -10.48 15.20 -14.29
N PRO A 145 -9.85 16.38 -14.22
CA PRO A 145 -8.93 16.83 -15.26
C PRO A 145 -7.83 15.81 -15.52
N HIS A 146 -7.56 15.51 -16.78
CA HIS A 146 -6.48 14.63 -17.15
C HIS A 146 -5.11 15.27 -16.76
N LEU A 147 -4.33 14.55 -15.95
CA LEU A 147 -2.99 14.94 -15.52
C LEU A 147 -1.93 14.12 -16.23
N SER A 148 -0.91 14.80 -16.75
CA SER A 148 0.32 14.16 -17.23
C SER A 148 1.07 13.46 -16.07
N LYS A 149 2.02 12.59 -16.41
CA LYS A 149 2.87 11.92 -15.41
C LYS A 149 3.48 12.92 -14.41
N ARG A 150 4.07 14.02 -14.91
CA ARG A 150 4.73 15.03 -14.08
C ARG A 150 3.75 15.82 -13.21
N GLU A 151 2.59 16.17 -13.74
CA GLU A 151 1.55 16.84 -12.96
C GLU A 151 1.05 15.95 -11.83
N LYS A 152 0.83 14.66 -12.06
CA LYS A 152 0.44 13.69 -11.02
C LYS A 152 1.45 13.60 -9.89
N GLN A 153 2.75 13.52 -10.22
CA GLN A 153 3.84 13.50 -9.24
C GLN A 153 3.82 14.76 -8.38
N ILE A 154 3.75 15.93 -9.03
CA ILE A 154 3.77 17.23 -8.33
C ILE A 154 2.51 17.40 -7.47
N VAL A 155 1.32 17.05 -7.97
CA VAL A 155 0.07 17.09 -7.20
C VAL A 155 0.16 16.20 -5.95
N PHE A 156 0.67 14.98 -6.10
CA PHE A 156 0.83 14.07 -4.97
C PHE A 156 1.78 14.62 -3.89
N LEU A 157 2.97 15.09 -4.30
CA LEU A 157 3.96 15.67 -3.39
C LEU A 157 3.46 16.97 -2.75
N PHE A 158 2.71 17.77 -3.50
CA PHE A 158 2.09 19.00 -2.99
C PHE A 158 1.04 18.71 -1.92
N LEU A 159 0.19 17.71 -2.12
CA LEU A 159 -0.79 17.27 -1.14
C LEU A 159 -0.14 16.61 0.09
N ALA A 160 1.08 16.11 -0.05
CA ALA A 160 1.93 15.66 1.06
C ALA A 160 2.67 16.83 1.77
N ASN A 161 2.32 18.09 1.47
CA ASN A 161 2.86 19.32 2.03
C ASN A 161 4.37 19.56 1.74
N LEU A 162 4.94 18.98 0.68
CA LEU A 162 6.30 19.26 0.27
C LEU A 162 6.37 20.61 -0.48
N ASN A 163 7.43 21.38 -0.21
CA ASN A 163 7.75 22.56 -0.99
C ASN A 163 8.48 22.19 -2.31
N SER A 164 8.62 23.15 -3.23
CA SER A 164 9.20 22.89 -4.56
C SER A 164 10.63 22.35 -4.53
N THR A 165 11.43 22.70 -3.51
CA THR A 165 12.81 22.20 -3.36
C THR A 165 12.81 20.74 -2.90
N GLU A 166 11.97 20.40 -1.94
CA GLU A 166 11.78 19.02 -1.47
C GLU A 166 11.21 18.12 -2.58
N MET A 167 10.27 18.63 -3.38
CA MET A 167 9.75 17.91 -4.54
C MET A 167 10.85 17.56 -5.55
N VAL A 168 11.78 18.48 -5.82
CA VAL A 168 12.94 18.24 -6.70
C VAL A 168 13.77 17.08 -6.17
N GLU A 169 14.05 17.04 -4.87
CA GLU A 169 14.84 15.99 -4.25
C GLU A 169 14.16 14.62 -4.35
N VAL A 170 12.87 14.55 -4.00
CA VAL A 170 12.10 13.29 -4.10
C VAL A 170 12.07 12.78 -5.55
N ILE A 171 11.80 13.66 -6.52
CA ILE A 171 11.77 13.29 -7.94
C ILE A 171 13.15 12.83 -8.42
N TYR A 172 14.23 13.47 -7.94
CA TYR A 172 15.60 13.04 -8.25
C TYR A 172 15.89 11.64 -7.74
N GLN A 173 15.51 11.33 -6.51
CA GLN A 173 15.68 9.99 -5.93
C GLN A 173 14.88 8.92 -6.67
N MET A 174 13.69 9.28 -7.17
CA MET A 174 12.84 8.36 -7.92
C MET A 174 13.31 8.08 -9.34
N GLU A 175 13.82 9.11 -10.03
CA GLU A 175 14.09 9.06 -11.48
C GLU A 175 15.58 9.17 -11.86
N GLY A 176 16.44 9.52 -10.91
CA GLY A 176 17.87 9.79 -11.13
C GLY A 176 18.13 11.06 -11.96
N LYS A 177 17.10 11.85 -12.29
CA LYS A 177 17.19 13.03 -13.14
C LYS A 177 16.93 14.30 -12.31
N LYS A 178 17.97 15.11 -12.19
CA LYS A 178 17.88 16.37 -11.43
C LYS A 178 17.05 17.41 -12.18
N LEU A 179 16.01 17.89 -11.53
CA LEU A 179 15.19 19.02 -11.98
C LEU A 179 15.67 20.31 -11.29
N ARG A 180 15.26 21.45 -11.84
CA ARG A 180 15.42 22.75 -11.17
C ARG A 180 14.13 23.11 -10.45
N LYS A 181 14.24 23.80 -9.31
CA LYS A 181 13.06 24.31 -8.58
C LYS A 181 12.12 25.10 -9.50
N GLY A 182 12.67 25.98 -10.36
CA GLY A 182 11.88 26.75 -11.32
C GLY A 182 11.04 25.88 -12.26
N THR A 183 11.50 24.67 -12.63
CA THR A 183 10.70 23.74 -13.44
C THR A 183 9.44 23.30 -12.69
N ILE A 184 9.54 23.04 -11.39
CA ILE A 184 8.38 22.70 -10.56
C ILE A 184 7.43 23.89 -10.46
N ASP A 185 7.97 25.09 -10.22
CA ASP A 185 7.19 26.32 -10.09
C ASP A 185 6.43 26.63 -11.40
N CYS A 186 7.07 26.45 -12.59
CA CYS A 186 6.39 26.58 -13.89
C CYS A 186 5.25 25.57 -14.06
N VAL A 187 5.38 24.32 -13.58
CA VAL A 187 4.25 23.38 -13.65
C VAL A 187 3.06 23.88 -12.85
N PHE A 188 3.28 24.52 -11.70
CA PHE A 188 2.18 25.13 -10.95
C PHE A 188 1.52 26.27 -11.74
N THR A 189 2.33 27.24 -12.21
CA THR A 189 1.81 28.47 -12.84
C THR A 189 1.22 28.21 -14.22
N ASP A 190 1.90 27.44 -15.04
CA ASP A 190 1.61 27.35 -16.48
C ASP A 190 0.69 26.18 -16.82
N GLN A 191 0.60 25.16 -15.91
CA GLN A 191 -0.17 23.95 -16.17
C GLN A 191 -1.29 23.72 -15.14
N LEU A 192 -0.97 23.64 -13.84
CA LEU A 192 -1.94 23.27 -12.82
C LEU A 192 -2.93 24.40 -12.53
N PHE A 193 -2.46 25.65 -12.35
CA PHE A 193 -3.38 26.76 -12.06
C PHE A 193 -4.42 26.98 -13.16
N PRO A 194 -4.06 27.04 -14.46
CA PRO A 194 -5.06 27.15 -15.51
C PRO A 194 -5.98 25.92 -15.58
N LYS A 195 -5.44 24.72 -15.45
CA LYS A 195 -6.18 23.45 -15.53
C LYS A 195 -7.28 23.35 -14.46
N PHE A 196 -6.97 23.78 -13.23
CA PHE A 196 -7.91 23.77 -12.12
C PHE A 196 -8.66 25.10 -11.92
N GLN A 197 -8.42 26.09 -12.78
CA GLN A 197 -9.04 27.43 -12.76
C GLN A 197 -8.82 28.14 -11.41
N VAL A 198 -7.59 28.15 -10.95
CA VAL A 198 -7.15 28.78 -9.69
C VAL A 198 -5.95 29.69 -9.93
N TYR A 199 -5.65 30.59 -8.98
CA TYR A 199 -4.61 31.61 -9.16
C TYR A 199 -3.44 31.50 -8.18
N ASN A 200 -3.52 30.60 -7.22
CA ASN A 200 -2.45 30.40 -6.24
C ASN A 200 -2.46 28.97 -5.67
N ARG A 201 -1.41 28.61 -4.96
CA ARG A 201 -1.22 27.27 -4.36
C ARG A 201 -2.28 26.94 -3.31
N GLN A 202 -2.73 27.91 -2.52
CA GLN A 202 -3.74 27.65 -1.48
C GLN A 202 -5.08 27.28 -2.11
N ALA A 203 -5.51 28.02 -3.12
CA ALA A 203 -6.73 27.71 -3.87
C ALA A 203 -6.60 26.36 -4.62
N LEU A 204 -5.41 26.06 -5.18
CA LEU A 204 -5.15 24.77 -5.80
C LEU A 204 -5.28 23.63 -4.79
N TYR A 205 -4.67 23.75 -3.60
CA TYR A 205 -4.74 22.75 -2.55
C TYR A 205 -6.20 22.45 -2.18
N ALA A 206 -6.98 23.48 -1.89
CA ALA A 206 -8.40 23.34 -1.56
C ALA A 206 -9.18 22.65 -2.69
N LYS A 207 -8.92 23.03 -3.95
CA LYS A 207 -9.57 22.43 -5.13
C LYS A 207 -9.21 20.96 -5.32
N LEU A 208 -7.93 20.60 -5.16
CA LEU A 208 -7.46 19.21 -5.25
C LEU A 208 -8.07 18.33 -4.17
N VAL A 209 -8.15 18.81 -2.93
CA VAL A 209 -8.81 18.09 -1.82
C VAL A 209 -10.29 17.93 -2.11
N GLN A 210 -10.97 18.98 -2.55
CA GLN A 210 -12.39 18.94 -2.94
C GLN A 210 -12.65 17.90 -4.03
N LEU A 211 -11.77 17.78 -5.02
CA LEU A 211 -11.88 16.80 -6.11
C LEU A 211 -11.40 15.40 -5.72
N GLY A 212 -10.92 15.18 -4.48
CA GLY A 212 -10.53 13.87 -3.97
C GLY A 212 -9.15 13.40 -4.40
N TYR A 213 -8.28 14.25 -4.95
CA TYR A 213 -6.90 13.89 -5.33
C TYR A 213 -6.05 13.47 -4.14
N ASN A 214 -6.35 13.92 -2.93
CA ASN A 214 -5.69 13.49 -1.69
C ASN A 214 -5.94 12.02 -1.33
N ARG A 215 -6.86 11.34 -2.03
CA ARG A 215 -7.18 9.91 -1.86
C ARG A 215 -6.50 9.04 -2.92
N LEU A 216 -5.86 9.66 -3.91
CA LEU A 216 -5.26 8.96 -5.04
C LEU A 216 -3.75 8.87 -4.85
N ILE A 217 -3.22 7.65 -4.96
CA ILE A 217 -1.78 7.44 -5.07
C ILE A 217 -1.48 7.17 -6.55
N PRO A 218 -0.81 8.10 -7.25
CA PRO A 218 -0.45 7.85 -8.65
C PRO A 218 0.53 6.68 -8.76
N ASN A 219 0.36 5.83 -9.76
CA ASN A 219 1.28 4.72 -10.01
C ASN A 219 2.73 5.19 -10.19
N GLU A 220 2.90 6.41 -10.68
CA GLU A 220 4.19 7.06 -10.88
C GLU A 220 4.94 7.37 -9.59
N MET A 221 4.22 7.36 -8.45
CA MET A 221 4.77 7.61 -7.10
C MET A 221 5.02 6.33 -6.31
N LEU A 222 4.54 5.19 -6.82
CA LEU A 222 4.73 3.92 -6.14
C LEU A 222 6.20 3.50 -6.19
N PRO A 223 6.82 3.17 -5.06
CA PRO A 223 8.18 2.64 -5.03
C PRO A 223 8.24 1.28 -5.74
N LYS A 224 9.40 0.96 -6.30
CA LYS A 224 9.60 -0.30 -7.03
C LYS A 224 9.86 -1.51 -6.12
N GLN A 225 9.92 -1.30 -4.82
CA GLN A 225 10.24 -2.35 -3.83
C GLN A 225 9.32 -2.25 -2.61
N THR A 226 9.25 -3.34 -1.88
CA THR A 226 8.56 -3.41 -0.60
C THR A 226 9.17 -2.43 0.40
N ILE A 227 8.33 -1.85 1.24
CA ILE A 227 8.73 -0.91 2.30
C ILE A 227 8.26 -1.49 3.64
N ALA A 228 9.19 -1.60 4.60
CA ALA A 228 8.80 -1.78 6.01
C ALA A 228 8.13 -0.49 6.49
N LEU A 229 6.94 -0.60 7.06
CA LEU A 229 6.24 0.55 7.61
C LEU A 229 6.80 0.84 9.00
N ASP A 230 7.21 2.09 9.23
CA ASP A 230 7.67 2.52 10.54
C ASP A 230 6.47 2.59 11.49
N THR A 231 6.50 1.78 12.53
CA THR A 231 5.46 1.75 13.59
C THR A 231 5.73 2.76 14.70
N HIS A 232 6.89 3.43 14.71
CA HIS A 232 7.27 4.38 15.76
C HIS A 232 6.68 5.78 15.56
N THR A 233 6.01 6.07 14.45
CA THR A 233 5.46 7.40 14.15
C THR A 233 4.00 7.59 14.61
N ILE A 234 3.43 6.67 15.41
CA ILE A 234 2.02 6.72 15.82
C ILE A 234 1.87 7.04 17.32
N TYR A 235 2.73 7.89 17.86
CA TYR A 235 2.47 8.49 19.17
C TYR A 235 2.96 9.94 19.22
#